data_c22604299a7d2217d179510a2e673cd0
#
_entry.id   c22604299a7d2217d179510a2e673cd0
#
_cell.length_a   1.000
_cell.length_b   1.000
_cell.length_c   1.000
_cell.angle_alpha   90.00
_cell.angle_beta   90.00
_cell.angle_gamma   90.00
#
_symmetry.space_group_name_H-M   'P 1'
#
loop_
_entity.id
_entity.type
_entity.pdbx_description
1 polymer ?
#
loop_
_entity_poly.entity_id
_entity_poly.type
_entity_poly.pdbx_seq_one_letter_code
_entity_poly.pdbx_strand_id
1 'polypeptide(L)'
;MKKLLLAVIVSLSTVTTAALAEIKVGIILGFTGPIESLTPAMRDGARMAFDEASNSGNLLGGESITIIEADSTCVDSAAATAAAEDLVAQGVTAIMGADCSGVTGAINANVAVPNGILMVSPSATSPGLSKVPDNGTFWRTAPSDAKGGQVLAKLALSRGIESIAVTYTNNDYGKGLAEVFEASFARGGGTITASAAHEDGKADYSSEVGVLASAGGDALLVIGYIDDGGKGMIEASLDSGAFDTFVLSDGMIGQSIVDNIGADLEGSFGSMPGAISKGSAKFGELAAANGMDGSAPYVGESYDAAAIIALAIQAGGSADKQSILNNIAKVSNAPGIVINPGQLSYGLQMLAAGKDIDYQGATDVEFNAFGDANGAFKELEVNGGKFVTVGAL
;
A
#
# COMPACT_ATOMS: atom_id res chain seq x y z
N MET A 1 -86.80 2.72 10.22
CA MET A 1 -85.74 3.39 9.44
C MET A 1 -84.46 3.18 10.19
N LYS A 2 -83.64 2.18 9.78
CA LYS A 2 -82.33 1.90 10.36
C LYS A 2 -81.23 2.56 9.46
N LYS A 3 -80.51 3.53 10.02
CA LYS A 3 -79.39 4.18 9.34
C LYS A 3 -78.17 3.28 9.51
N LEU A 4 -77.62 2.75 8.40
CA LEU A 4 -76.34 2.05 8.36
C LEU A 4 -75.20 3.12 8.25
N LEU A 5 -74.39 3.16 9.28
CA LEU A 5 -73.10 3.95 9.21
C LEU A 5 -72.03 3.05 8.58
N LEU A 6 -71.53 3.45 7.42
CA LEU A 6 -70.40 2.82 6.77
C LEU A 6 -69.14 3.48 7.32
N ALA A 7 -68.35 2.77 8.11
CA ALA A 7 -67.02 3.22 8.57
C ALA A 7 -65.98 2.87 7.49
N VAL A 8 -65.43 3.86 6.84
CA VAL A 8 -64.29 3.72 5.91
C VAL A 8 -63.03 3.70 6.76
N ILE A 9 -62.37 2.55 6.87
CA ILE A 9 -61.03 2.40 7.46
C ILE A 9 -60.04 2.75 6.40
N VAL A 10 -59.43 3.93 6.50
CA VAL A 10 -58.25 4.33 5.67
C VAL A 10 -57.04 3.71 6.32
N SER A 11 -56.51 2.65 5.72
CA SER A 11 -55.22 2.03 6.09
C SER A 11 -54.11 2.93 5.64
N LEU A 12 -53.48 3.67 6.55
CA LEU A 12 -52.28 4.43 6.33
C LEU A 12 -51.09 3.44 6.27
N SER A 13 -50.68 3.04 5.06
CA SER A 13 -49.47 2.26 4.86
C SER A 13 -48.27 3.20 5.11
N THR A 14 -47.66 3.11 6.28
CA THR A 14 -46.35 3.72 6.54
C THR A 14 -45.33 2.98 5.72
N VAL A 15 -44.91 3.58 4.61
CA VAL A 15 -43.69 3.17 3.92
C VAL A 15 -42.53 3.56 4.83
N THR A 16 -42.04 2.63 5.63
CA THR A 16 -40.74 2.76 6.28
C THR A 16 -39.70 2.68 5.19
N THR A 17 -39.21 3.84 4.74
CA THR A 17 -37.90 3.90 4.06
C THR A 17 -36.89 3.39 5.07
N ALA A 18 -36.41 2.14 4.88
CA ALA A 18 -35.20 1.72 5.57
C ALA A 18 -34.15 2.77 5.22
N ALA A 19 -33.68 3.52 6.21
CA ALA A 19 -32.50 4.34 6.05
C ALA A 19 -31.39 3.35 5.70
N LEU A 20 -30.89 3.41 4.47
CA LEU A 20 -29.74 2.63 4.04
C LEU A 20 -28.58 3.05 4.93
N ALA A 21 -27.87 2.08 5.50
CA ALA A 21 -26.79 2.38 6.41
C ALA A 21 -25.63 3.02 5.61
N GLU A 22 -25.19 4.18 6.03
CA GLU A 22 -24.06 4.88 5.44
C GLU A 22 -22.84 3.95 5.40
N ILE A 23 -22.24 3.76 4.22
CA ILE A 23 -21.01 2.96 4.06
C ILE A 23 -19.83 3.82 4.47
N LYS A 24 -19.20 3.49 5.60
CA LYS A 24 -18.00 4.19 6.07
C LYS A 24 -16.78 3.34 5.88
N VAL A 25 -15.74 3.90 5.27
CA VAL A 25 -14.44 3.26 5.06
C VAL A 25 -13.34 4.15 5.61
N GLY A 26 -12.38 3.55 6.33
CA GLY A 26 -11.22 4.25 6.82
C GLY A 26 -10.12 4.33 5.77
N ILE A 27 -9.42 5.47 5.67
CA ILE A 27 -8.09 5.56 5.07
C ILE A 27 -7.12 5.90 6.19
N ILE A 28 -6.19 5.00 6.50
CA ILE A 28 -5.18 5.22 7.54
C ILE A 28 -3.79 5.10 6.94
N LEU A 29 -3.05 6.21 6.90
CA LEU A 29 -1.71 6.34 6.33
C LEU A 29 -0.86 7.25 7.24
N GLY A 30 0.47 7.18 7.11
CA GLY A 30 1.40 8.05 7.84
C GLY A 30 1.43 9.46 7.26
N PHE A 31 0.39 10.23 7.52
CA PHE A 31 0.31 11.64 7.08
C PHE A 31 1.32 12.53 7.79
N THR A 32 1.86 12.05 8.91
CA THR A 32 3.04 12.57 9.56
C THR A 32 4.08 11.46 9.71
N GLY A 33 5.37 11.84 9.79
CA GLY A 33 6.46 10.88 9.98
C GLY A 33 7.30 10.64 8.73
N PRO A 34 8.06 9.53 8.69
CA PRO A 34 9.21 9.39 7.78
C PRO A 34 8.86 9.12 6.31
N ILE A 35 7.57 9.06 5.95
CA ILE A 35 7.09 8.94 4.55
C ILE A 35 5.99 9.94 4.22
N GLU A 36 5.89 11.04 4.97
CA GLU A 36 4.81 12.02 4.81
C GLU A 36 4.73 12.63 3.41
N SER A 37 5.83 12.67 2.66
CA SER A 37 5.85 13.14 1.27
C SER A 37 5.13 12.20 0.29
N LEU A 38 4.97 10.92 0.60
CA LEU A 38 4.36 9.91 -0.27
C LEU A 38 2.85 9.78 -0.03
N THR A 39 2.41 9.91 1.19
CA THR A 39 1.05 9.56 1.63
C THR A 39 -0.09 10.42 1.04
N PRO A 40 0.09 11.71 0.71
CA PRO A 40 -0.96 12.48 0.03
C PRO A 40 -1.36 11.88 -1.32
N ALA A 41 -0.39 11.47 -2.14
CA ALA A 41 -0.66 10.83 -3.43
C ALA A 41 -1.33 9.46 -3.27
N MET A 42 -0.89 8.66 -2.28
CA MET A 42 -1.52 7.38 -1.93
C MET A 42 -2.98 7.53 -1.52
N ARG A 43 -3.27 8.52 -0.64
CA ARG A 43 -4.64 8.87 -0.24
C ARG A 43 -5.49 9.24 -1.45
N ASP A 44 -4.97 10.09 -2.32
CA ASP A 44 -5.71 10.58 -3.48
C ASP A 44 -5.98 9.44 -4.49
N GLY A 45 -5.06 8.48 -4.64
CA GLY A 45 -5.27 7.26 -5.40
C GLY A 45 -6.43 6.41 -4.85
N ALA A 46 -6.47 6.20 -3.54
CA ALA A 46 -7.55 5.48 -2.88
C ALA A 46 -8.90 6.22 -2.98
N ARG A 47 -8.90 7.54 -2.76
CA ARG A 47 -10.10 8.37 -2.92
C ARG A 47 -10.66 8.27 -4.32
N MET A 48 -9.80 8.30 -5.35
CA MET A 48 -10.23 8.19 -6.74
C MET A 48 -11.02 6.89 -6.99
N ALA A 49 -10.62 5.75 -6.42
CA ALA A 49 -11.36 4.50 -6.56
C ALA A 49 -12.69 4.51 -5.80
N PHE A 50 -12.71 5.00 -4.55
CA PHE A 50 -13.95 5.12 -3.78
C PHE A 50 -14.95 6.09 -4.42
N ASP A 51 -14.46 7.21 -4.97
CA ASP A 51 -15.27 8.18 -5.70
C ASP A 51 -15.80 7.59 -7.02
N GLU A 52 -14.98 6.83 -7.77
CA GLU A 52 -15.44 6.13 -8.96
C GLU A 52 -16.58 5.16 -8.65
N ALA A 53 -16.44 4.36 -7.59
CA ALA A 53 -17.47 3.44 -7.15
C ALA A 53 -18.75 4.16 -6.73
N SER A 54 -18.64 5.19 -5.89
CA SER A 54 -19.75 5.98 -5.36
C SER A 54 -20.50 6.73 -6.46
N ASN A 55 -19.75 7.45 -7.32
CA ASN A 55 -20.32 8.26 -8.40
C ASN A 55 -20.92 7.43 -9.53
N SER A 56 -20.64 6.12 -9.59
CA SER A 56 -21.20 5.20 -10.58
C SER A 56 -22.73 5.04 -10.45
N GLY A 57 -23.27 5.27 -9.26
CA GLY A 57 -24.67 4.98 -8.93
C GLY A 57 -25.01 3.49 -8.87
N ASN A 58 -24.01 2.60 -8.96
CA ASN A 58 -24.21 1.14 -9.01
C ASN A 58 -23.85 0.42 -7.69
N LEU A 59 -23.13 1.08 -6.78
CA LEU A 59 -22.74 0.50 -5.51
C LEU A 59 -23.99 0.29 -4.64
N LEU A 60 -24.31 -0.96 -4.30
CA LEU A 60 -25.47 -1.36 -3.51
C LEU A 60 -26.81 -0.68 -3.92
N GLY A 61 -26.98 -0.41 -5.23
CA GLY A 61 -28.18 0.22 -5.75
C GLY A 61 -28.22 1.74 -5.62
N GLY A 62 -27.08 2.39 -5.50
CA GLY A 62 -26.96 3.85 -5.48
C GLY A 62 -26.38 4.44 -4.19
N GLU A 63 -25.85 3.58 -3.31
CA GLU A 63 -25.14 4.02 -2.11
C GLU A 63 -23.79 4.69 -2.46
N SER A 64 -23.28 5.48 -1.51
CA SER A 64 -21.97 6.09 -1.60
C SER A 64 -21.11 5.75 -0.39
N ILE A 65 -19.80 5.82 -0.55
CA ILE A 65 -18.82 5.59 0.50
C ILE A 65 -18.45 6.93 1.13
N THR A 66 -18.58 7.01 2.46
CA THR A 66 -18.03 8.10 3.27
C THR A 66 -16.63 7.69 3.75
N ILE A 67 -15.63 8.46 3.38
CA ILE A 67 -14.24 8.23 3.75
C ILE A 67 -13.92 8.96 5.06
N ILE A 68 -13.31 8.26 6.01
CA ILE A 68 -12.78 8.82 7.25
C ILE A 68 -11.27 8.61 7.25
N GLU A 69 -10.50 9.71 7.34
CA GLU A 69 -9.04 9.66 7.35
C GLU A 69 -8.49 9.61 8.77
N ALA A 70 -7.36 8.90 8.94
CA ALA A 70 -6.63 8.81 10.20
C ALA A 70 -5.13 8.75 9.92
N ASP A 71 -4.32 9.25 10.85
CA ASP A 71 -2.86 9.27 10.76
C ASP A 71 -2.26 8.06 11.50
N SER A 72 -1.52 7.21 10.79
CA SER A 72 -0.80 6.08 11.37
C SER A 72 0.58 6.45 11.91
N THR A 73 1.07 7.65 11.61
CA THR A 73 2.43 8.12 11.92
C THR A 73 3.57 7.27 11.32
N CYS A 74 3.28 6.14 10.70
CA CYS A 74 4.24 5.15 10.18
C CYS A 74 5.07 4.41 11.25
N VAL A 75 5.47 5.05 12.34
CA VAL A 75 6.45 4.51 13.31
C VAL A 75 5.91 4.33 14.72
N ASP A 76 4.90 5.07 15.13
CA ASP A 76 4.30 4.96 16.48
C ASP A 76 3.12 3.99 16.48
N SER A 77 3.38 2.74 16.84
CA SER A 77 2.35 1.69 16.90
C SER A 77 1.23 1.98 17.89
N ALA A 78 1.48 2.74 18.95
CA ALA A 78 0.45 3.09 19.93
C ALA A 78 -0.49 4.17 19.38
N ALA A 79 0.07 5.22 18.79
CA ALA A 79 -0.71 6.26 18.10
C ALA A 79 -1.53 5.68 16.95
N ALA A 80 -0.92 4.84 16.10
CA ALA A 80 -1.60 4.17 14.99
C ALA A 80 -2.76 3.28 15.45
N THR A 81 -2.56 2.51 16.55
CA THR A 81 -3.62 1.68 17.12
C THR A 81 -4.79 2.54 17.61
N ALA A 82 -4.51 3.63 18.35
CA ALA A 82 -5.54 4.55 18.84
C ALA A 82 -6.33 5.20 17.68
N ALA A 83 -5.63 5.63 16.62
CA ALA A 83 -6.26 6.19 15.42
C ALA A 83 -7.19 5.17 14.73
N ALA A 84 -6.77 3.90 14.66
CA ALA A 84 -7.61 2.83 14.10
C ALA A 84 -8.80 2.48 15.00
N GLU A 85 -8.65 2.51 16.34
CA GLU A 85 -9.78 2.36 17.28
C GLU A 85 -10.81 3.47 17.09
N ASP A 86 -10.37 4.72 16.86
CA ASP A 86 -11.27 5.84 16.56
C ASP A 86 -12.02 5.64 15.25
N LEU A 87 -11.40 5.08 14.21
CA LEU A 87 -12.09 4.69 12.98
C LEU A 87 -13.21 3.68 13.26
N VAL A 88 -12.91 2.65 14.07
CA VAL A 88 -13.90 1.64 14.46
C VAL A 88 -15.05 2.26 15.26
N ALA A 89 -14.75 3.16 16.19
CA ALA A 89 -15.75 3.88 16.98
C ALA A 89 -16.64 4.77 16.11
N GLN A 90 -16.14 5.28 15.01
CA GLN A 90 -16.92 6.04 14.01
C GLN A 90 -17.74 5.15 13.07
N GLY A 91 -17.63 3.82 13.19
CA GLY A 91 -18.44 2.85 12.48
C GLY A 91 -17.90 2.48 11.08
N VAL A 92 -16.60 2.58 10.85
CA VAL A 92 -16.00 2.07 9.60
C VAL A 92 -16.17 0.55 9.49
N THR A 93 -16.38 0.07 8.28
CA THR A 93 -16.62 -1.35 7.97
C THR A 93 -15.44 -2.02 7.31
N ALA A 94 -14.53 -1.26 6.72
CA ALA A 94 -13.26 -1.69 6.16
C ALA A 94 -12.23 -0.56 6.24
N ILE A 95 -10.94 -0.89 6.12
CA ILE A 95 -9.82 0.05 6.20
C ILE A 95 -8.91 -0.15 4.99
N MET A 96 -8.63 0.92 4.25
CA MET A 96 -7.51 1.03 3.33
C MET A 96 -6.30 1.54 4.11
N GLY A 97 -5.24 0.74 4.16
CA GLY A 97 -4.06 1.02 4.99
C GLY A 97 -3.76 -0.13 5.97
N ALA A 98 -2.82 0.00 6.91
CA ALA A 98 -1.91 1.13 6.95
C ALA A 98 -0.77 0.93 5.93
N ASP A 99 0.13 1.88 5.88
CA ASP A 99 1.22 1.92 4.91
C ASP A 99 2.50 1.22 5.40
N CYS A 100 2.97 1.54 6.60
CA CYS A 100 4.21 1.02 7.15
C CYS A 100 4.00 -0.29 7.91
N SER A 101 4.90 -1.26 7.75
CA SER A 101 4.70 -2.64 8.20
C SER A 101 4.49 -2.79 9.71
N GLY A 102 5.26 -2.07 10.54
CA GLY A 102 5.17 -2.17 12.00
C GLY A 102 3.83 -1.71 12.54
N VAL A 103 3.35 -0.53 12.10
CA VAL A 103 2.03 0.01 12.51
C VAL A 103 0.90 -0.82 11.92
N THR A 104 1.04 -1.34 10.69
CA THR A 104 0.08 -2.25 10.07
C THR A 104 -0.11 -3.52 10.91
N GLY A 105 0.99 -4.13 11.34
CA GLY A 105 0.95 -5.31 12.21
C GLY A 105 0.28 -5.02 13.55
N ALA A 106 0.57 -3.87 14.16
CA ALA A 106 -0.04 -3.44 15.41
C ALA A 106 -1.56 -3.20 15.28
N ILE A 107 -1.99 -2.47 14.23
CA ILE A 107 -3.41 -2.23 13.94
C ILE A 107 -4.13 -3.54 13.66
N ASN A 108 -3.54 -4.42 12.84
CA ASN A 108 -4.16 -5.70 12.52
C ASN A 108 -4.39 -6.54 13.79
N ALA A 109 -3.36 -6.70 14.63
CA ALA A 109 -3.45 -7.52 15.85
C ALA A 109 -4.42 -6.94 16.89
N ASN A 110 -4.38 -5.62 17.11
CA ASN A 110 -5.09 -4.98 18.21
C ASN A 110 -6.48 -4.46 17.83
N VAL A 111 -6.71 -4.16 16.55
CA VAL A 111 -7.96 -3.54 16.09
C VAL A 111 -8.69 -4.38 15.06
N ALA A 112 -8.04 -4.75 13.94
CA ALA A 112 -8.73 -5.40 12.83
C ALA A 112 -9.21 -6.82 13.20
N VAL A 113 -8.33 -7.65 13.75
CA VAL A 113 -8.68 -9.03 14.18
C VAL A 113 -9.78 -9.04 15.23
N PRO A 114 -9.68 -8.29 16.36
CA PRO A 114 -10.72 -8.30 17.38
C PRO A 114 -12.10 -7.79 16.89
N ASN A 115 -12.12 -6.89 15.92
CA ASN A 115 -13.35 -6.28 15.38
C ASN A 115 -13.86 -6.93 14.10
N GLY A 116 -13.13 -7.92 13.53
CA GLY A 116 -13.47 -8.57 12.26
C GLY A 116 -13.53 -7.57 11.09
N ILE A 117 -12.60 -6.61 11.04
CA ILE A 117 -12.55 -5.56 10.02
C ILE A 117 -11.48 -5.91 8.99
N LEU A 118 -11.86 -5.85 7.71
CA LEU A 118 -10.91 -5.96 6.60
C LEU A 118 -9.94 -4.78 6.60
N MET A 119 -8.64 -5.08 6.49
CA MET A 119 -7.57 -4.13 6.18
C MET A 119 -6.92 -4.51 4.86
N VAL A 120 -6.81 -3.55 3.93
CA VAL A 120 -6.06 -3.73 2.69
C VAL A 120 -4.95 -2.68 2.63
N SER A 121 -3.72 -3.12 2.87
CA SER A 121 -2.54 -2.24 2.85
C SER A 121 -2.02 -2.04 1.43
N PRO A 122 -1.69 -0.79 1.03
CA PRO A 122 -1.07 -0.53 -0.26
C PRO A 122 0.45 -0.77 -0.26
N SER A 123 1.12 -0.77 0.90
CA SER A 123 2.59 -0.67 0.95
C SER A 123 3.26 -1.34 2.16
N ALA A 124 2.54 -2.04 3.02
CA ALA A 124 3.14 -2.78 4.13
C ALA A 124 3.74 -4.10 3.61
N THR A 125 5.05 -4.12 3.36
CA THR A 125 5.72 -5.18 2.59
C THR A 125 6.42 -6.24 3.44
N SER A 126 6.63 -6.03 4.77
CA SER A 126 7.37 -6.98 5.62
C SER A 126 6.92 -8.44 5.42
N PRO A 127 7.87 -9.39 5.26
CA PRO A 127 7.56 -10.82 5.15
C PRO A 127 6.86 -11.40 6.39
N GLY A 128 7.05 -10.74 7.55
CA GLY A 128 6.43 -11.13 8.80
C GLY A 128 4.91 -11.09 8.76
N LEU A 129 4.34 -10.13 8.02
CA LEU A 129 2.88 -9.94 7.92
C LEU A 129 2.15 -11.13 7.28
N SER A 130 2.79 -11.87 6.36
CA SER A 130 2.19 -13.06 5.73
C SER A 130 1.98 -14.24 6.70
N LYS A 131 2.55 -14.21 7.90
CA LYS A 131 2.59 -15.35 8.81
C LYS A 131 1.83 -15.13 10.11
N VAL A 132 1.29 -13.94 10.32
CA VAL A 132 0.51 -13.64 11.52
C VAL A 132 -0.86 -14.29 11.43
N PRO A 133 -1.39 -14.85 12.52
CA PRO A 133 -2.78 -15.33 12.57
C PRO A 133 -3.72 -14.10 12.54
N ASP A 134 -4.35 -13.84 11.42
CA ASP A 134 -5.16 -12.64 11.20
C ASP A 134 -6.64 -12.91 10.92
N ASN A 135 -7.05 -14.19 10.88
CA ASN A 135 -8.42 -14.58 10.55
C ASN A 135 -8.94 -14.03 9.20
N GLY A 136 -8.03 -13.74 8.27
CA GLY A 136 -8.33 -13.17 6.95
C GLY A 136 -8.63 -11.67 6.97
N THR A 137 -8.26 -10.95 8.02
CA THR A 137 -8.48 -9.50 8.11
C THR A 137 -7.43 -8.69 7.36
N PHE A 138 -6.22 -9.22 7.16
CA PHE A 138 -5.13 -8.49 6.50
C PHE A 138 -4.89 -8.96 5.06
N TRP A 139 -4.84 -7.99 4.15
CA TRP A 139 -4.52 -8.16 2.73
C TRP A 139 -3.61 -7.02 2.28
N ARG A 140 -2.82 -7.21 1.22
CA ARG A 140 -1.96 -6.15 0.68
C ARG A 140 -1.83 -6.22 -0.82
N THR A 141 -1.96 -5.08 -1.47
CA THR A 141 -1.81 -4.94 -2.93
C THR A 141 -0.35 -4.80 -3.36
N ALA A 142 0.56 -4.38 -2.46
CA ALA A 142 1.99 -4.53 -2.69
C ALA A 142 2.46 -5.97 -2.42
N PRO A 143 3.40 -6.53 -3.21
CA PRO A 143 3.99 -7.83 -2.95
C PRO A 143 4.88 -7.82 -1.71
N SER A 144 5.03 -8.99 -1.09
CA SER A 144 5.91 -9.18 0.08
C SER A 144 7.39 -8.99 -0.25
N ASP A 145 8.15 -8.43 0.69
CA ASP A 145 9.61 -8.35 0.65
C ASP A 145 10.31 -9.71 0.66
N ALA A 146 9.59 -10.79 0.95
CA ALA A 146 10.07 -12.12 0.64
C ALA A 146 10.42 -12.32 -0.85
N LYS A 147 9.76 -11.54 -1.73
CA LYS A 147 10.10 -11.43 -3.16
C LYS A 147 10.94 -10.17 -3.44
N GLY A 148 10.57 -9.03 -2.84
CA GLY A 148 11.24 -7.74 -3.06
C GLY A 148 12.75 -7.80 -2.80
N GLY A 149 13.17 -8.36 -1.66
CA GLY A 149 14.59 -8.52 -1.34
C GLY A 149 15.36 -9.41 -2.32
N GLN A 150 14.72 -10.45 -2.88
CA GLN A 150 15.34 -11.28 -3.93
C GLN A 150 15.50 -10.51 -5.24
N VAL A 151 14.49 -9.72 -5.60
CA VAL A 151 14.51 -8.86 -6.80
C VAL A 151 15.60 -7.82 -6.69
N LEU A 152 15.66 -7.10 -5.56
CA LEU A 152 16.65 -6.06 -5.31
C LEU A 152 18.09 -6.62 -5.30
N ALA A 153 18.30 -7.79 -4.69
CA ALA A 153 19.60 -8.47 -4.69
C ALA A 153 20.05 -8.86 -6.11
N LYS A 154 19.12 -9.41 -6.90
CA LYS A 154 19.41 -9.75 -8.30
C LYS A 154 19.71 -8.49 -9.13
N LEU A 155 18.98 -7.41 -8.89
CA LEU A 155 19.21 -6.13 -9.56
C LEU A 155 20.60 -5.60 -9.24
N ALA A 156 20.99 -5.52 -7.96
CA ALA A 156 22.31 -5.06 -7.55
C ALA A 156 23.44 -5.86 -8.21
N LEU A 157 23.35 -7.20 -8.20
CA LEU A 157 24.31 -8.06 -8.89
C LEU A 157 24.36 -7.81 -10.41
N SER A 158 23.21 -7.63 -11.04
CA SER A 158 23.13 -7.36 -12.49
C SER A 158 23.74 -6.01 -12.89
N ARG A 159 23.80 -5.06 -11.96
CA ARG A 159 24.47 -3.76 -12.09
C ARG A 159 25.96 -3.81 -11.76
N GLY A 160 26.50 -5.01 -11.46
CA GLY A 160 27.91 -5.23 -11.20
C GLY A 160 28.37 -4.91 -9.77
N ILE A 161 27.43 -4.76 -8.82
CA ILE A 161 27.77 -4.61 -7.41
C ILE A 161 28.20 -6.01 -6.89
N GLU A 162 29.44 -6.15 -6.49
CA GLU A 162 30.03 -7.40 -5.98
C GLU A 162 30.11 -7.41 -4.45
N SER A 163 30.27 -6.22 -3.84
CA SER A 163 30.36 -6.01 -2.40
C SER A 163 29.47 -4.83 -1.97
N ILE A 164 28.70 -4.99 -0.88
CA ILE A 164 27.74 -3.97 -0.47
C ILE A 164 27.67 -3.85 1.06
N ALA A 165 27.67 -2.62 1.56
CA ALA A 165 27.26 -2.33 2.93
C ALA A 165 25.73 -2.14 2.96
N VAL A 166 25.08 -2.55 4.04
CA VAL A 166 23.63 -2.48 4.22
C VAL A 166 23.30 -1.63 5.43
N THR A 167 22.45 -0.65 5.26
CA THR A 167 21.79 0.02 6.38
C THR A 167 20.27 -0.18 6.29
N TYR A 168 19.62 -0.35 7.44
CA TYR A 168 18.17 -0.56 7.44
C TYR A 168 17.51 0.09 8.67
N THR A 169 16.32 0.67 8.48
CA THR A 169 15.54 1.21 9.60
C THR A 169 15.19 0.11 10.60
N ASN A 170 15.34 0.41 11.91
CA ASN A 170 15.23 -0.58 12.98
C ASN A 170 13.78 -0.94 13.33
N ASN A 171 13.04 -1.43 12.34
CA ASN A 171 11.66 -1.88 12.47
C ASN A 171 11.39 -3.16 11.66
N ASP A 172 10.13 -3.63 11.62
CA ASP A 172 9.73 -4.87 10.95
C ASP A 172 9.93 -4.83 9.43
N TYR A 173 9.79 -3.65 8.81
CA TYR A 173 10.05 -3.46 7.38
C TYR A 173 11.54 -3.61 7.09
N GLY A 174 12.37 -2.76 7.72
CA GLY A 174 13.80 -2.73 7.45
C GLY A 174 14.49 -4.05 7.73
N LYS A 175 14.21 -4.67 8.87
CA LYS A 175 14.76 -5.99 9.23
C LYS A 175 14.35 -7.08 8.25
N GLY A 176 13.06 -7.14 7.91
CA GLY A 176 12.54 -8.18 7.04
C GLY A 176 13.11 -8.11 5.63
N LEU A 177 13.21 -6.93 5.05
CA LEU A 177 13.79 -6.72 3.73
C LEU A 177 15.31 -6.97 3.73
N ALA A 178 16.04 -6.47 4.76
CA ALA A 178 17.48 -6.68 4.89
C ALA A 178 17.84 -8.17 4.95
N GLU A 179 17.16 -8.96 5.80
CA GLU A 179 17.39 -10.40 5.91
C GLU A 179 17.22 -11.13 4.56
N VAL A 180 16.17 -10.81 3.79
CA VAL A 180 15.92 -11.44 2.49
C VAL A 180 16.94 -11.00 1.45
N PHE A 181 17.26 -9.70 1.41
CA PHE A 181 18.27 -9.16 0.50
C PHE A 181 19.64 -9.80 0.74
N GLU A 182 20.14 -9.77 1.98
CA GLU A 182 21.46 -10.29 2.35
C GLU A 182 21.60 -11.76 2.00
N ALA A 183 20.61 -12.57 2.39
CA ALA A 183 20.61 -14.00 2.05
C ALA A 183 20.59 -14.24 0.54
N SER A 184 19.91 -13.39 -0.22
CA SER A 184 19.79 -13.55 -1.68
C SER A 184 21.02 -13.03 -2.41
N PHE A 185 21.59 -11.92 -1.95
CA PHE A 185 22.82 -11.33 -2.51
C PHE A 185 24.02 -12.26 -2.31
N ALA A 186 24.18 -12.81 -1.10
CA ALA A 186 25.23 -13.79 -0.80
C ALA A 186 25.07 -15.09 -1.62
N ARG A 187 23.84 -15.60 -1.78
CA ARG A 187 23.59 -16.77 -2.65
C ARG A 187 23.91 -16.50 -4.11
N GLY A 188 23.76 -15.25 -4.55
CA GLY A 188 24.11 -14.81 -5.90
C GLY A 188 25.61 -14.58 -6.12
N GLY A 189 26.44 -14.74 -5.08
CA GLY A 189 27.90 -14.57 -5.13
C GLY A 189 28.40 -13.22 -4.66
N GLY A 190 27.52 -12.31 -4.23
CA GLY A 190 27.90 -11.01 -3.66
C GLY A 190 28.36 -11.11 -2.21
N THR A 191 29.04 -10.11 -1.74
CA THR A 191 29.60 -10.01 -0.38
C THR A 191 28.91 -8.88 0.40
N ILE A 192 28.28 -9.20 1.53
CA ILE A 192 27.83 -8.21 2.51
C ILE A 192 29.02 -7.80 3.35
N THR A 193 29.47 -6.56 3.26
CA THR A 193 30.66 -6.07 3.98
C THR A 193 30.33 -5.70 5.41
N ALA A 194 29.18 -5.06 5.63
CA ALA A 194 28.59 -4.78 6.94
C ALA A 194 27.08 -4.66 6.80
N SER A 195 26.37 -4.90 7.91
CA SER A 195 24.93 -4.66 8.01
C SER A 195 24.64 -4.02 9.37
N ALA A 196 23.99 -2.87 9.35
CA ALA A 196 23.72 -2.10 10.58
C ALA A 196 22.35 -1.41 10.52
N ALA A 197 21.61 -1.52 11.62
CA ALA A 197 20.38 -0.77 11.78
C ALA A 197 20.66 0.72 12.02
N HIS A 198 19.74 1.56 11.53
CA HIS A 198 19.63 2.95 11.91
C HIS A 198 18.23 3.23 12.51
N GLU A 199 18.16 4.21 13.38
CA GLU A 199 16.90 4.68 13.94
C GLU A 199 16.39 5.87 13.14
N ASP A 200 15.07 5.99 12.98
CA ASP A 200 14.47 7.20 12.45
C ASP A 200 14.46 8.32 13.51
N GLY A 201 14.35 9.57 13.11
CA GLY A 201 14.26 10.73 14.00
C GLY A 201 15.58 11.20 14.62
N LYS A 202 16.74 10.74 14.13
CA LYS A 202 18.04 11.23 14.60
C LYS A 202 18.48 12.47 13.84
N ALA A 203 19.16 13.36 14.56
CA ALA A 203 19.76 14.57 13.96
C ALA A 203 21.13 14.32 13.31
N ASP A 204 21.78 13.18 13.56
CA ASP A 204 23.13 12.86 13.07
C ASP A 204 23.29 11.34 12.93
N TYR A 205 23.75 10.92 11.76
CA TYR A 205 24.01 9.53 11.37
C TYR A 205 25.49 9.22 11.14
N SER A 206 26.40 10.14 11.49
CA SER A 206 27.85 9.99 11.23
C SER A 206 28.44 8.75 11.90
N SER A 207 27.92 8.33 13.06
CA SER A 207 28.41 7.15 13.75
C SER A 207 28.03 5.85 13.05
N GLU A 208 26.81 5.73 12.54
CA GLU A 208 26.34 4.58 11.77
C GLU A 208 27.08 4.47 10.45
N VAL A 209 27.22 5.59 9.74
CA VAL A 209 27.98 5.68 8.48
C VAL A 209 29.45 5.32 8.70
N GLY A 210 30.07 5.78 9.82
CA GLY A 210 31.46 5.45 10.15
C GLY A 210 31.72 3.95 10.31
N VAL A 211 30.76 3.20 10.86
CA VAL A 211 30.83 1.73 10.95
C VAL A 211 30.79 1.09 9.55
N LEU A 212 29.85 1.50 8.70
CA LEU A 212 29.69 0.99 7.34
C LEU A 212 30.89 1.35 6.46
N ALA A 213 31.38 2.59 6.53
CA ALA A 213 32.55 3.08 5.81
C ALA A 213 33.81 2.28 6.15
N SER A 214 33.99 1.89 7.42
CA SER A 214 35.13 1.09 7.85
C SER A 214 35.17 -0.30 7.22
N ALA A 215 34.01 -0.85 6.87
CA ALA A 215 33.87 -2.12 6.18
C ALA A 215 34.00 -2.00 4.65
N GLY A 216 33.66 -0.81 4.11
CA GLY A 216 33.70 -0.52 2.68
C GLY A 216 32.61 -1.27 1.88
N GLY A 217 32.78 -1.27 0.57
CA GLY A 217 31.90 -1.90 -0.41
C GLY A 217 31.77 -1.07 -1.68
N ASP A 218 31.25 -1.66 -2.74
CA ASP A 218 31.04 -0.97 -4.03
C ASP A 218 29.85 0.00 -3.96
N ALA A 219 28.93 -0.24 -3.00
CA ALA A 219 27.73 0.58 -2.81
C ALA A 219 27.23 0.48 -1.36
N LEU A 220 26.36 1.43 -1.01
CA LEU A 220 25.53 1.37 0.19
C LEU A 220 24.07 1.04 -0.20
N LEU A 221 23.54 -0.08 0.29
CA LEU A 221 22.10 -0.33 0.27
C LEU A 221 21.45 0.41 1.42
N VAL A 222 20.48 1.26 1.10
CA VAL A 222 19.67 1.98 2.07
C VAL A 222 18.25 1.43 2.08
N ILE A 223 17.93 0.69 3.13
CA ILE A 223 16.57 0.20 3.41
C ILE A 223 16.00 1.11 4.49
N GLY A 224 15.21 2.10 4.11
CA GLY A 224 14.75 3.14 5.02
C GLY A 224 13.53 3.87 4.51
N TYR A 225 13.33 5.03 5.11
CA TYR A 225 12.26 5.94 4.75
C TYR A 225 12.79 7.26 4.22
N ILE A 226 12.11 7.75 3.18
CA ILE A 226 12.56 8.83 2.31
C ILE A 226 12.69 10.19 2.99
N ASP A 227 11.88 10.47 4.03
CA ASP A 227 11.82 11.80 4.65
C ASP A 227 12.58 11.87 5.99
N ASP A 228 13.22 10.77 6.44
CA ASP A 228 13.90 10.72 7.73
C ASP A 228 15.20 9.89 7.67
N GLY A 229 15.32 8.81 8.46
CA GLY A 229 16.54 8.07 8.73
C GLY A 229 17.27 7.61 7.48
N GLY A 230 16.55 7.08 6.49
CA GLY A 230 17.14 6.67 5.21
C GLY A 230 17.82 7.83 4.47
N LYS A 231 17.17 9.00 4.40
CA LYS A 231 17.75 10.21 3.83
C LYS A 231 18.99 10.64 4.61
N GLY A 232 18.89 10.68 5.94
CA GLY A 232 20.01 11.07 6.80
C GLY A 232 21.23 10.17 6.66
N MET A 233 21.04 8.86 6.41
CA MET A 233 22.14 7.92 6.10
C MET A 233 22.84 8.26 4.78
N ILE A 234 22.10 8.65 3.74
CA ILE A 234 22.67 9.08 2.46
C ILE A 234 23.42 10.39 2.63
N GLU A 235 22.82 11.40 3.25
CA GLU A 235 23.45 12.70 3.52
C GLU A 235 24.77 12.55 4.28
N ALA A 236 24.78 11.80 5.38
CA ALA A 236 25.98 11.54 6.16
C ALA A 236 27.05 10.75 5.38
N SER A 237 26.64 9.86 4.46
CA SER A 237 27.57 9.13 3.59
C SER A 237 28.24 10.05 2.59
N LEU A 238 27.50 10.96 1.97
CA LEU A 238 28.00 11.97 1.04
C LEU A 238 28.92 12.97 1.75
N ASP A 239 28.51 13.49 2.89
CA ASP A 239 29.29 14.45 3.70
C ASP A 239 30.66 13.89 4.14
N SER A 240 30.70 12.60 4.46
CA SER A 240 31.95 11.92 4.85
C SER A 240 32.76 11.38 3.67
N GLY A 241 32.18 11.33 2.47
CA GLY A 241 32.77 10.66 1.31
C GLY A 241 32.88 9.13 1.48
N ALA A 242 32.01 8.54 2.31
CA ALA A 242 32.04 7.11 2.63
C ALA A 242 31.53 6.26 1.45
N PHE A 243 30.43 6.69 0.85
CA PHE A 243 29.80 6.05 -0.30
C PHE A 243 29.26 7.13 -1.25
N ASP A 244 29.31 6.86 -2.54
CA ASP A 244 28.78 7.70 -3.64
C ASP A 244 27.83 6.92 -4.57
N THR A 245 27.65 5.63 -4.32
CA THR A 245 26.78 4.74 -5.08
C THR A 245 25.74 4.15 -4.13
N PHE A 246 24.45 4.44 -4.39
CA PHE A 246 23.36 4.01 -3.53
C PHE A 246 22.43 3.05 -4.25
N VAL A 247 22.13 1.93 -3.57
CA VAL A 247 21.03 1.04 -3.90
C VAL A 247 19.86 1.36 -2.97
N LEU A 248 18.70 1.62 -3.53
CA LEU A 248 17.56 2.16 -2.79
C LEU A 248 16.44 1.13 -2.68
N SER A 249 15.94 0.93 -1.48
CA SER A 249 14.71 0.18 -1.27
C SER A 249 13.49 0.98 -1.73
N ASP A 250 12.36 0.33 -1.81
CA ASP A 250 11.06 0.92 -2.18
C ASP A 250 10.64 2.10 -1.31
N GLY A 251 10.89 2.04 0.01
CA GLY A 251 10.64 3.14 0.95
C GLY A 251 11.54 4.37 0.76
N MET A 252 12.57 4.26 -0.10
CA MET A 252 13.47 5.35 -0.47
C MET A 252 13.18 5.95 -1.85
N ILE A 253 12.16 5.41 -2.57
CA ILE A 253 11.82 5.89 -3.91
C ILE A 253 10.77 6.99 -3.82
N GLY A 254 11.07 8.15 -4.36
CA GLY A 254 10.16 9.30 -4.45
C GLY A 254 10.90 10.58 -4.80
N GLN A 255 10.20 11.56 -5.36
CA GLN A 255 10.83 12.78 -5.86
C GLN A 255 11.43 13.63 -4.72
N SER A 256 10.86 13.58 -3.51
CA SER A 256 11.33 14.41 -2.38
C SER A 256 12.81 14.18 -2.04
N ILE A 257 13.32 12.95 -2.11
CA ILE A 257 14.74 12.68 -1.81
C ILE A 257 15.67 13.28 -2.90
N VAL A 258 15.24 13.20 -4.16
CA VAL A 258 16.01 13.79 -5.26
C VAL A 258 16.03 15.32 -5.16
N ASP A 259 14.88 15.92 -4.80
CA ASP A 259 14.77 17.37 -4.61
C ASP A 259 15.63 17.88 -3.43
N ASN A 260 15.78 17.07 -2.38
CA ASN A 260 16.56 17.42 -1.19
C ASN A 260 18.07 17.21 -1.38
N ILE A 261 18.50 16.08 -1.98
CA ILE A 261 19.91 15.70 -2.12
C ILE A 261 20.51 16.22 -3.44
N GLY A 262 19.70 16.23 -4.51
CA GLY A 262 20.11 16.78 -5.78
C GLY A 262 21.02 15.85 -6.61
N ALA A 263 22.03 16.43 -7.25
CA ALA A 263 22.88 15.75 -8.23
C ALA A 263 23.72 14.60 -7.65
N ASP A 264 23.94 14.57 -6.35
CA ASP A 264 24.75 13.52 -5.69
C ASP A 264 24.01 12.17 -5.64
N LEU A 265 22.71 12.14 -5.98
CA LEU A 265 21.97 10.91 -6.18
C LEU A 265 21.99 10.38 -7.62
N GLU A 266 22.56 11.12 -8.59
CA GLU A 266 22.55 10.71 -9.99
C GLU A 266 23.18 9.33 -10.17
N GLY A 267 22.49 8.43 -10.89
CA GLY A 267 22.89 7.04 -11.06
C GLY A 267 22.55 6.09 -9.91
N SER A 268 22.04 6.58 -8.79
CA SER A 268 21.46 5.73 -7.74
C SER A 268 20.25 5.00 -8.29
N PHE A 269 20.07 3.73 -7.90
CA PHE A 269 19.03 2.87 -8.46
C PHE A 269 18.38 2.01 -7.38
N GLY A 270 17.22 1.48 -7.71
CA GLY A 270 16.49 0.60 -6.80
C GLY A 270 15.35 -0.13 -7.47
N SER A 271 14.58 -0.82 -6.67
CA SER A 271 13.36 -1.49 -7.13
C SER A 271 12.17 -1.10 -6.26
N MET A 272 11.01 -1.02 -6.89
CA MET A 272 9.74 -0.70 -6.24
C MET A 272 8.65 -1.62 -6.76
N PRO A 273 7.66 -2.03 -5.94
CA PRO A 273 6.44 -2.64 -6.42
C PRO A 273 5.80 -1.87 -7.57
N GLY A 274 5.18 -2.56 -8.50
CA GLY A 274 4.47 -1.97 -9.61
C GLY A 274 4.57 -2.80 -10.88
N ALA A 275 3.46 -2.90 -11.61
CA ALA A 275 3.38 -3.61 -12.86
C ALA A 275 3.73 -2.71 -14.06
N ILE A 276 4.26 -3.32 -15.13
CA ILE A 276 4.28 -2.73 -16.47
C ILE A 276 3.30 -3.55 -17.31
N SER A 277 2.04 -3.17 -17.28
CA SER A 277 0.93 -3.93 -17.84
C SER A 277 -0.10 -3.03 -18.53
N LYS A 278 -1.11 -3.65 -19.10
CA LYS A 278 -2.26 -2.93 -19.66
C LYS A 278 -3.06 -2.24 -18.55
N GLY A 279 -3.15 -2.84 -17.38
CA GLY A 279 -3.83 -2.26 -16.21
C GLY A 279 -3.11 -1.01 -15.72
N SER A 280 -1.78 -1.08 -15.55
CA SER A 280 -0.99 0.07 -15.11
C SER A 280 -1.00 1.23 -16.12
N ALA A 281 -1.01 0.93 -17.45
CA ALA A 281 -1.16 1.96 -18.46
C ALA A 281 -2.51 2.67 -18.37
N LYS A 282 -3.62 1.91 -18.21
CA LYS A 282 -4.96 2.50 -18.02
C LYS A 282 -5.06 3.32 -16.74
N PHE A 283 -4.43 2.86 -15.67
CA PHE A 283 -4.36 3.62 -14.43
C PHE A 283 -3.64 4.95 -14.64
N GLY A 284 -2.49 4.95 -15.33
CA GLY A 284 -1.76 6.18 -15.66
C GLY A 284 -2.62 7.18 -16.46
N GLU A 285 -3.40 6.70 -17.44
CA GLU A 285 -4.34 7.53 -18.19
C GLU A 285 -5.45 8.10 -17.28
N LEU A 286 -6.01 7.26 -16.40
CA LEU A 286 -7.06 7.66 -15.46
C LEU A 286 -6.54 8.69 -14.45
N ALA A 287 -5.36 8.45 -13.87
CA ALA A 287 -4.72 9.35 -12.92
C ALA A 287 -4.44 10.73 -13.56
N ALA A 288 -3.86 10.73 -14.77
CA ALA A 288 -3.59 11.96 -15.51
C ALA A 288 -4.88 12.74 -15.84
N ALA A 289 -5.97 12.06 -16.20
CA ALA A 289 -7.28 12.68 -16.43
C ALA A 289 -7.86 13.34 -15.16
N ASN A 290 -7.44 12.88 -13.96
CA ASN A 290 -7.81 13.45 -12.67
C ASN A 290 -6.74 14.41 -12.11
N GLY A 291 -5.71 14.77 -12.88
CA GLY A 291 -4.65 15.69 -12.48
C GLY A 291 -3.65 15.10 -11.50
N MET A 292 -3.52 13.77 -11.44
CA MET A 292 -2.62 13.04 -10.56
C MET A 292 -1.44 12.45 -11.34
N ASP A 293 -0.30 12.29 -10.65
CA ASP A 293 0.81 11.48 -11.15
C ASP A 293 0.58 9.99 -10.81
N GLY A 294 0.14 9.23 -11.80
CA GLY A 294 -0.08 7.79 -11.67
C GLY A 294 1.21 6.96 -11.56
N SER A 295 2.39 7.59 -11.70
CA SER A 295 3.69 6.94 -11.52
C SER A 295 4.27 7.10 -10.11
N ALA A 296 3.67 7.95 -9.29
CA ALA A 296 4.10 8.17 -7.91
C ALA A 296 4.01 6.86 -7.10
N PRO A 297 4.91 6.67 -6.12
CA PRO A 297 4.98 5.43 -5.35
C PRO A 297 3.65 5.05 -4.69
N TYR A 298 3.27 3.79 -4.85
CA TYR A 298 2.10 3.16 -4.22
C TYR A 298 0.73 3.77 -4.55
N VAL A 299 0.65 4.71 -5.48
CA VAL A 299 -0.65 5.31 -5.88
C VAL A 299 -1.54 4.29 -6.59
N GLY A 300 -0.98 3.46 -7.45
CA GLY A 300 -1.68 2.36 -8.10
C GLY A 300 -2.16 1.30 -7.11
N GLU A 301 -1.31 0.90 -6.19
CA GLU A 301 -1.59 -0.05 -5.10
C GLU A 301 -2.70 0.48 -4.17
N SER A 302 -2.70 1.80 -3.90
CA SER A 302 -3.73 2.46 -3.08
C SER A 302 -5.08 2.50 -3.79
N TYR A 303 -5.09 2.80 -5.09
CA TYR A 303 -6.29 2.72 -5.93
C TYR A 303 -6.85 1.29 -5.92
N ASP A 304 -6.00 0.28 -6.12
CA ASP A 304 -6.41 -1.12 -6.15
C ASP A 304 -6.96 -1.59 -4.79
N ALA A 305 -6.32 -1.21 -3.69
CA ALA A 305 -6.79 -1.54 -2.34
C ALA A 305 -8.21 -1.00 -2.09
N ALA A 306 -8.47 0.25 -2.46
CA ALA A 306 -9.78 0.88 -2.34
C ALA A 306 -10.82 0.28 -3.29
N ALA A 307 -10.44 -0.01 -4.54
CA ALA A 307 -11.29 -0.64 -5.54
C ALA A 307 -11.76 -2.02 -5.09
N ILE A 308 -10.85 -2.85 -4.58
CA ILE A 308 -11.16 -4.20 -4.08
C ILE A 308 -12.11 -4.14 -2.89
N ILE A 309 -11.92 -3.19 -1.95
CA ILE A 309 -12.85 -2.96 -0.85
C ILE A 309 -14.26 -2.64 -1.38
N ALA A 310 -14.39 -1.71 -2.31
CA ALA A 310 -15.68 -1.33 -2.88
C ALA A 310 -16.36 -2.50 -3.62
N LEU A 311 -15.60 -3.28 -4.39
CA LEU A 311 -16.09 -4.47 -5.09
C LEU A 311 -16.49 -5.58 -4.11
N ALA A 312 -15.75 -5.77 -3.02
CA ALA A 312 -16.10 -6.76 -1.98
C ALA A 312 -17.40 -6.39 -1.24
N ILE A 313 -17.64 -5.10 -0.97
CA ILE A 313 -18.91 -4.58 -0.44
C ILE A 313 -20.05 -4.92 -1.40
N GLN A 314 -19.89 -4.66 -2.70
CA GLN A 314 -20.90 -4.97 -3.72
C GLN A 314 -21.18 -6.49 -3.81
N ALA A 315 -20.13 -7.30 -3.86
CA ALA A 315 -20.24 -8.75 -3.96
C ALA A 315 -20.94 -9.36 -2.74
N GLY A 316 -20.75 -8.76 -1.56
CA GLY A 316 -21.43 -9.14 -0.34
C GLY A 316 -22.88 -8.67 -0.24
N GLY A 317 -23.32 -7.76 -1.07
CA GLY A 317 -24.65 -7.15 -1.05
C GLY A 317 -24.91 -6.28 0.18
N SER A 318 -23.89 -5.98 0.97
CA SER A 318 -23.96 -5.15 2.18
C SER A 318 -22.58 -4.68 2.62
N ALA A 319 -22.54 -3.63 3.44
CA ALA A 319 -21.33 -3.16 4.12
C ALA A 319 -21.05 -3.89 5.46
N ASP A 320 -21.62 -5.06 5.68
CA ASP A 320 -21.32 -5.89 6.84
C ASP A 320 -19.89 -6.41 6.78
N LYS A 321 -19.15 -6.27 7.90
CA LYS A 321 -17.72 -6.60 7.99
C LYS A 321 -17.41 -8.03 7.55
N GLN A 322 -18.18 -9.02 8.05
CA GLN A 322 -17.97 -10.42 7.70
C GLN A 322 -18.29 -10.69 6.23
N SER A 323 -19.31 -10.01 5.69
CA SER A 323 -19.66 -10.09 4.28
C SER A 323 -18.52 -9.59 3.40
N ILE A 324 -17.89 -8.48 3.76
CA ILE A 324 -16.74 -7.93 3.03
C ILE A 324 -15.57 -8.92 3.05
N LEU A 325 -15.18 -9.41 4.23
CA LEU A 325 -14.11 -10.41 4.41
C LEU A 325 -14.31 -11.66 3.54
N ASN A 326 -15.55 -12.15 3.44
CA ASN A 326 -15.88 -13.37 2.69
C ASN A 326 -15.81 -13.18 1.17
N ASN A 327 -15.71 -11.95 0.68
CA ASN A 327 -15.80 -11.66 -0.75
C ASN A 327 -14.51 -11.04 -1.34
N ILE A 328 -13.51 -10.65 -0.53
CA ILE A 328 -12.30 -10.00 -1.04
C ILE A 328 -11.58 -10.85 -2.08
N ALA A 329 -11.28 -12.11 -1.82
CA ALA A 329 -10.60 -13.00 -2.77
C ALA A 329 -11.46 -13.32 -4.00
N LYS A 330 -12.79 -13.26 -3.89
CA LYS A 330 -13.70 -13.58 -5.00
C LYS A 330 -13.75 -12.49 -6.05
N VAL A 331 -13.48 -11.25 -5.67
CA VAL A 331 -13.53 -10.12 -6.60
C VAL A 331 -12.20 -9.82 -7.24
N SER A 332 -11.10 -10.31 -6.64
CA SER A 332 -9.73 -9.97 -7.05
C SER A 332 -8.94 -11.12 -7.68
N ASN A 333 -9.46 -12.35 -7.61
CA ASN A 333 -8.76 -13.51 -8.16
C ASN A 333 -9.54 -14.15 -9.29
N ALA A 334 -8.82 -14.60 -10.31
CA ALA A 334 -9.38 -15.38 -11.42
C ALA A 334 -10.05 -16.70 -10.92
N PRO A 335 -11.07 -17.22 -11.64
CA PRO A 335 -11.60 -16.73 -12.93
C PRO A 335 -12.72 -15.70 -12.76
N GLY A 336 -12.87 -14.83 -13.76
CA GLY A 336 -13.96 -13.84 -13.79
C GLY A 336 -13.91 -12.91 -15.00
N ILE A 337 -14.84 -11.97 -15.02
CA ILE A 337 -14.83 -10.88 -16.00
C ILE A 337 -13.75 -9.88 -15.57
N VAL A 338 -12.74 -9.67 -16.40
CA VAL A 338 -11.62 -8.77 -16.10
C VAL A 338 -12.12 -7.33 -15.92
N ILE A 339 -11.76 -6.74 -14.77
CA ILE A 339 -12.02 -5.35 -14.43
C ILE A 339 -10.70 -4.62 -14.28
N ASN A 340 -10.53 -3.51 -15.01
CA ASN A 340 -9.34 -2.67 -14.96
C ASN A 340 -9.68 -1.31 -14.33
N PRO A 341 -8.69 -0.46 -14.03
CA PRO A 341 -8.91 0.92 -13.58
C PRO A 341 -9.85 1.70 -14.52
N GLY A 342 -10.74 2.50 -13.96
CA GLY A 342 -11.80 3.21 -14.70
C GLY A 342 -13.00 2.35 -15.09
N GLN A 343 -13.06 1.10 -14.62
CA GLN A 343 -14.16 0.17 -14.94
C GLN A 343 -14.93 -0.31 -13.69
N LEU A 344 -14.80 0.37 -12.55
CA LEU A 344 -15.48 -0.04 -11.32
C LEU A 344 -17.01 -0.03 -11.48
N SER A 345 -17.56 0.96 -12.19
CA SER A 345 -18.99 0.99 -12.51
C SER A 345 -19.46 -0.30 -13.22
N TYR A 346 -18.67 -0.80 -14.19
CA TYR A 346 -18.96 -2.04 -14.88
C TYR A 346 -18.81 -3.26 -13.97
N GLY A 347 -17.76 -3.31 -13.15
CA GLY A 347 -17.55 -4.38 -12.16
C GLY A 347 -18.73 -4.48 -11.18
N LEU A 348 -19.18 -3.35 -10.64
CA LEU A 348 -20.32 -3.27 -9.72
C LEU A 348 -21.62 -3.77 -10.37
N GLN A 349 -21.86 -3.44 -11.67
CA GLN A 349 -23.02 -3.94 -12.43
C GLN A 349 -22.94 -5.46 -12.64
N MET A 350 -21.76 -6.00 -12.96
CA MET A 350 -21.57 -7.42 -13.16
C MET A 350 -21.83 -8.21 -11.87
N LEU A 351 -21.32 -7.72 -10.74
CA LEU A 351 -21.58 -8.30 -9.41
C LEU A 351 -23.07 -8.23 -9.06
N ALA A 352 -23.74 -7.11 -9.32
CA ALA A 352 -25.19 -6.98 -9.10
C ALA A 352 -26.01 -7.97 -9.95
N ALA A 353 -25.49 -8.33 -11.14
CA ALA A 353 -26.08 -9.34 -12.03
C ALA A 353 -25.69 -10.79 -11.65
N GLY A 354 -24.99 -11.00 -10.53
CA GLY A 354 -24.56 -12.32 -10.06
C GLY A 354 -23.46 -12.95 -10.92
N LYS A 355 -22.63 -12.13 -11.56
CA LYS A 355 -21.48 -12.59 -12.36
C LYS A 355 -20.19 -12.53 -11.53
N ASP A 356 -19.30 -13.48 -11.79
CA ASP A 356 -17.98 -13.47 -11.22
C ASP A 356 -17.10 -12.44 -11.98
N ILE A 357 -16.28 -11.70 -11.23
CA ILE A 357 -15.31 -10.75 -11.77
C ILE A 357 -13.89 -11.17 -11.37
N ASP A 358 -12.93 -10.63 -12.09
CA ASP A 358 -11.50 -10.73 -11.86
C ASP A 358 -10.92 -9.30 -11.92
N TYR A 359 -10.70 -8.69 -10.74
CA TYR A 359 -10.15 -7.35 -10.67
C TYR A 359 -8.64 -7.38 -10.79
N GLN A 360 -8.12 -7.01 -11.95
CA GLN A 360 -6.68 -6.94 -12.20
C GLN A 360 -6.07 -5.59 -11.79
N GLY A 361 -6.84 -4.52 -11.87
CA GLY A 361 -6.43 -3.21 -11.38
C GLY A 361 -5.21 -2.61 -12.09
N ALA A 362 -4.53 -1.72 -11.37
CA ALA A 362 -3.30 -1.05 -11.79
C ALA A 362 -2.07 -1.96 -11.65
N THR A 363 -2.11 -2.93 -10.72
CA THR A 363 -0.97 -3.73 -10.29
C THR A 363 -1.06 -5.22 -10.65
N ASP A 364 -2.07 -5.60 -11.46
CA ASP A 364 -2.38 -6.98 -11.83
C ASP A 364 -2.56 -7.86 -10.56
N VAL A 365 -3.48 -7.44 -9.68
CA VAL A 365 -3.69 -8.05 -8.37
C VAL A 365 -4.19 -9.48 -8.51
N GLU A 366 -3.45 -10.40 -7.91
CA GLU A 366 -3.83 -11.79 -7.65
C GLU A 366 -3.32 -12.15 -6.26
N PHE A 367 -4.19 -12.48 -5.34
CA PHE A 367 -3.82 -12.81 -3.98
C PHE A 367 -3.54 -14.29 -3.78
N ASN A 368 -2.51 -14.58 -3.00
CA ASN A 368 -2.24 -15.92 -2.50
C ASN A 368 -3.09 -16.23 -1.24
N ALA A 369 -2.88 -17.41 -0.67
CA ALA A 369 -3.62 -17.86 0.52
C ALA A 369 -3.32 -17.05 1.80
N PHE A 370 -2.32 -16.18 1.78
CA PHE A 370 -1.93 -15.33 2.90
C PHE A 370 -2.40 -13.87 2.73
N GLY A 371 -3.19 -13.57 1.68
CA GLY A 371 -3.60 -12.20 1.38
C GLY A 371 -2.50 -11.34 0.76
N ASP A 372 -1.38 -11.93 0.33
CA ASP A 372 -0.32 -11.21 -0.37
C ASP A 372 -0.59 -11.17 -1.88
N ALA A 373 -0.43 -10.01 -2.51
CA ALA A 373 -0.41 -9.91 -3.96
C ALA A 373 0.86 -10.58 -4.53
N ASN A 374 0.72 -11.26 -5.66
CA ASN A 374 1.85 -11.84 -6.37
C ASN A 374 2.79 -10.78 -6.97
N GLY A 375 2.29 -9.63 -7.32
CA GLY A 375 2.91 -8.40 -7.75
C GLY A 375 4.14 -8.53 -8.67
N ALA A 376 4.46 -7.44 -9.36
CA ALA A 376 5.67 -7.25 -10.14
C ALA A 376 6.50 -6.12 -9.53
N PHE A 377 7.73 -5.93 -10.01
CA PHE A 377 8.60 -4.85 -9.59
C PHE A 377 9.09 -4.07 -10.81
N LYS A 378 9.36 -2.79 -10.60
CA LYS A 378 10.00 -1.90 -11.54
C LYS A 378 11.42 -1.62 -11.08
N GLU A 379 12.33 -1.57 -12.02
CA GLU A 379 13.65 -0.99 -11.83
C GLU A 379 13.56 0.51 -12.05
N LEU A 380 14.09 1.31 -11.11
CA LEU A 380 14.17 2.75 -11.19
C LEU A 380 15.60 3.21 -11.01
N GLU A 381 15.95 4.32 -11.68
CA GLU A 381 17.25 4.96 -11.59
C GLU A 381 17.05 6.47 -11.51
N VAL A 382 17.86 7.16 -10.73
CA VAL A 382 17.91 8.63 -10.74
C VAL A 382 18.68 9.08 -11.97
N ASN A 383 17.98 9.78 -12.86
CA ASN A 383 18.54 10.29 -14.12
C ASN A 383 17.93 11.65 -14.45
N GLY A 384 18.80 12.66 -14.59
CA GLY A 384 18.40 14.02 -14.87
C GLY A 384 17.55 14.65 -13.77
N GLY A 385 17.85 14.35 -12.51
CA GLY A 385 17.17 14.91 -11.35
C GLY A 385 15.79 14.34 -11.07
N LYS A 386 15.50 13.13 -11.51
CA LYS A 386 14.24 12.42 -11.23
C LYS A 386 14.40 10.90 -11.30
N PHE A 387 13.52 10.18 -10.65
CA PHE A 387 13.41 8.74 -10.88
C PHE A 387 12.81 8.44 -12.26
N VAL A 388 13.46 7.58 -13.01
CA VAL A 388 12.97 7.05 -14.27
C VAL A 388 12.83 5.53 -14.18
N THR A 389 11.76 4.98 -14.72
CA THR A 389 11.60 3.53 -14.83
C THR A 389 12.48 3.01 -15.97
N VAL A 390 13.42 2.12 -15.64
CA VAL A 390 14.36 1.51 -16.59
C VAL A 390 13.80 0.23 -17.16
N GLY A 391 13.08 -0.56 -16.36
CA GLY A 391 12.53 -1.83 -16.79
C GLY A 391 11.58 -2.47 -15.79
N ALA A 392 11.05 -3.64 -16.18
CA ALA A 392 10.32 -4.57 -15.29
C ALA A 392 11.28 -5.64 -14.75
N LEU A 393 11.05 -6.08 -13.51
CA LEU A 393 11.87 -7.07 -12.80
C LEU A 393 11.04 -8.30 -12.43
#